data_45bed253ee227aa5cccb0de64a3b4bdf
#
_entry.id   45bed253ee227aa5cccb0de64a3b4bdf
#
_cell.length_a   1.000
_cell.length_b   1.000
_cell.length_c   1.000
_cell.angle_alpha   90.00
_cell.angle_beta   90.00
_cell.angle_gamma   90.00
#
_symmetry.space_group_name_H-M   'P 1'
#
loop_
_entity.id
_entity.type
_entity.pdbx_description
1 polymer ?
#
loop_
_entity_poly.entity_id
_entity_poly.type
_entity_poly.pdbx_seq_one_letter_code
_entity_poly.pdbx_strand_id
1 'polypeptide(L)'
;MKKPKMLYASPLQPMRSGISDYSEVLITALSKQFELTLLTDDYELNSGYLKNNFPVLKYGKHQVDFGNFDYLVYNIGNNPEYHDFIYEVCLEHPGMVILHDVVLYYLFVGYYQKRNRLYAKVYEQEGTEAFLTLKRAVKRKGADLLAQKEMAPLLPFHKELFRSGNRIMVHSWYAYEQVLHTGIVKEKNIAKINPLPYGYSATLSKAELFEKYRIPQDAYIIASMGYIERTKLNHIACQAVRRLNEEGARKVCYVMVGEGFYADGYVDGKVIIKTGYTSLDEFDAFIRYSDIILNLRNPSMGETSGAMLRILEQGKVCMINDGGWFCEIPDRCVKKVCLENVEEDLYEKIRMLMEDPQEGKKIGECAAEYMRQEYQEEKIVGKIRKFLER
;
A
#
# COMPACT_ATOMS: atom_id res chain seq x y z
N MET A 1 6.55 -26.66 23.12
CA MET A 1 7.83 -26.04 22.79
C MET A 1 7.71 -24.56 23.07
N LYS A 2 8.77 -23.90 23.55
CA LYS A 2 8.79 -22.43 23.73
C LYS A 2 8.73 -21.78 22.33
N LYS A 3 7.94 -20.71 22.18
CA LYS A 3 7.90 -19.96 20.92
C LYS A 3 9.24 -19.25 20.71
N PRO A 4 9.76 -19.21 19.47
CA PRO A 4 10.93 -18.38 19.15
C PRO A 4 10.63 -16.90 19.38
N LYS A 5 11.65 -16.16 19.81
CA LYS A 5 11.57 -14.72 20.07
C LYS A 5 11.78 -13.92 18.79
N MET A 6 10.88 -12.97 18.53
CA MET A 6 10.95 -12.13 17.35
C MET A 6 10.87 -10.64 17.72
N LEU A 7 11.84 -9.85 17.25
CA LEU A 7 11.72 -8.39 17.23
C LEU A 7 11.04 -7.97 15.94
N TYR A 8 9.94 -7.22 16.05
CA TYR A 8 9.15 -6.76 14.93
C TYR A 8 9.14 -5.23 14.87
N ALA A 9 9.84 -4.65 13.89
CA ALA A 9 9.94 -3.22 13.68
C ALA A 9 9.00 -2.76 12.57
N SER A 10 8.11 -1.83 12.88
CA SER A 10 7.13 -1.29 11.94
C SER A 10 6.60 0.06 12.40
N PRO A 11 6.14 0.94 11.47
CA PRO A 11 5.21 1.97 11.85
C PRO A 11 3.91 1.30 12.34
N LEU A 12 3.39 1.77 13.47
CA LEU A 12 2.14 1.30 14.08
C LEU A 12 1.25 2.51 14.38
N GLN A 13 -0.05 2.30 14.62
CA GLN A 13 -0.96 3.38 14.98
C GLN A 13 -0.45 4.16 16.22
N PRO A 14 -0.38 5.50 16.19
CA PRO A 14 -1.18 6.44 15.38
C PRO A 14 -0.60 6.81 14.00
N MET A 15 0.47 6.15 13.52
CA MET A 15 1.01 6.43 12.18
C MET A 15 -0.03 6.06 11.12
N ARG A 16 -0.49 7.07 10.34
CA ARG A 16 -1.53 6.90 9.31
C ARG A 16 -0.95 6.32 8.03
N SER A 17 -0.72 5.02 8.03
CA SER A 17 -0.11 4.28 6.93
C SER A 17 -0.81 2.93 6.74
N GLY A 18 -0.99 2.51 5.48
CA GLY A 18 -1.47 1.16 5.19
C GLY A 18 -0.56 0.05 5.73
N ILE A 19 0.74 0.34 5.93
CA ILE A 19 1.69 -0.57 6.58
C ILE A 19 1.39 -0.70 8.07
N SER A 20 0.97 0.38 8.73
CA SER A 20 0.52 0.36 10.12
C SER A 20 -0.66 -0.58 10.32
N ASP A 21 -1.68 -0.46 9.48
CA ASP A 21 -2.88 -1.29 9.54
C ASP A 21 -2.55 -2.75 9.21
N TYR A 22 -1.72 -2.98 8.19
CA TYR A 22 -1.23 -4.32 7.84
C TYR A 22 -0.44 -4.97 8.98
N SER A 23 0.43 -4.20 9.63
CA SER A 23 1.28 -4.70 10.72
C SER A 23 0.47 -5.17 11.91
N GLU A 24 -0.65 -4.53 12.26
CA GLU A 24 -1.51 -4.98 13.36
C GLU A 24 -2.12 -6.36 13.07
N VAL A 25 -2.55 -6.59 11.83
CA VAL A 25 -3.04 -7.90 11.38
C VAL A 25 -1.93 -8.94 11.41
N LEU A 26 -0.74 -8.61 10.89
CA LEU A 26 0.38 -9.53 10.82
C LEU A 26 0.94 -9.88 12.21
N ILE A 27 1.06 -8.90 13.11
CA ILE A 27 1.47 -9.12 14.52
C ILE A 27 0.52 -10.11 15.20
N THR A 28 -0.80 -9.91 15.03
CA THR A 28 -1.81 -10.80 15.58
C THR A 28 -1.65 -12.24 15.08
N ALA A 29 -1.43 -12.42 13.79
CA ALA A 29 -1.24 -13.73 13.19
C ALA A 29 0.09 -14.40 13.62
N LEU A 30 1.21 -13.63 13.59
CA LEU A 30 2.53 -14.13 13.98
C LEU A 30 2.61 -14.47 15.48
N SER A 31 1.88 -13.77 16.35
CA SER A 31 1.87 -14.03 17.79
C SER A 31 1.39 -15.42 18.17
N LYS A 32 0.65 -16.10 17.27
CA LYS A 32 0.26 -17.50 17.43
C LYS A 32 1.46 -18.45 17.42
N GLN A 33 2.55 -18.09 16.73
CA GLN A 33 3.74 -18.94 16.54
C GLN A 33 5.02 -18.37 17.16
N PHE A 34 5.11 -17.08 17.42
CA PHE A 34 6.29 -16.39 17.92
C PHE A 34 5.99 -15.60 19.21
N GLU A 35 7.01 -15.42 20.05
CA GLU A 35 7.01 -14.47 21.18
C GLU A 35 7.49 -13.11 20.65
N LEU A 36 6.55 -12.17 20.46
CA LEU A 36 6.81 -10.90 19.78
C LEU A 36 7.20 -9.81 20.77
N THR A 37 8.19 -9.01 20.39
CA THR A 37 8.51 -7.70 20.96
C THR A 37 8.42 -6.68 19.81
N LEU A 38 7.70 -5.59 20.01
CA LEU A 38 7.51 -4.54 19.02
C LEU A 38 8.60 -3.48 19.17
N LEU A 39 9.18 -3.04 18.07
CA LEU A 39 10.12 -1.90 18.03
C LEU A 39 9.50 -0.76 17.26
N THR A 40 9.33 0.39 17.90
CA THR A 40 8.77 1.60 17.33
C THR A 40 9.68 2.80 17.49
N ASP A 41 9.40 3.89 16.80
CA ASP A 41 9.96 5.20 17.11
C ASP A 41 9.38 5.76 18.41
N ASP A 42 9.81 6.93 18.81
CA ASP A 42 9.39 7.59 20.05
C ASP A 42 7.99 8.21 19.96
N TYR A 43 6.99 7.36 19.92
CA TYR A 43 5.58 7.77 20.03
C TYR A 43 4.77 6.77 20.86
N GLU A 44 3.59 7.20 21.32
CA GLU A 44 2.67 6.33 22.03
C GLU A 44 1.73 5.61 21.06
N LEU A 45 1.63 4.28 21.18
CA LEU A 45 0.70 3.50 20.37
C LEU A 45 -0.76 3.87 20.72
N ASN A 46 -1.63 3.91 19.72
CA ASN A 46 -3.07 4.09 19.96
C ASN A 46 -3.79 2.75 20.15
N SER A 47 -3.26 1.66 19.59
CA SER A 47 -3.87 0.34 19.73
C SER A 47 -3.74 -0.18 21.18
N GLY A 48 -4.87 -0.22 21.89
CA GLY A 48 -4.92 -0.83 23.22
C GLY A 48 -4.59 -2.33 23.19
N TYR A 49 -4.95 -3.01 22.11
CA TYR A 49 -4.60 -4.41 21.92
C TYR A 49 -3.09 -4.62 21.88
N LEU A 50 -2.37 -3.86 21.06
CA LEU A 50 -0.93 -3.97 20.96
C LEU A 50 -0.22 -3.63 22.27
N LYS A 51 -0.61 -2.55 22.94
CA LYS A 51 -0.03 -2.15 24.23
C LYS A 51 -0.17 -3.21 25.33
N ASN A 52 -1.34 -3.84 25.38
CA ASN A 52 -1.65 -4.76 26.47
C ASN A 52 -1.12 -6.18 26.25
N ASN A 53 -0.81 -6.56 25.01
CA ASN A 53 -0.44 -7.94 24.68
C ASN A 53 1.00 -8.12 24.29
N PHE A 54 1.76 -7.05 24.00
CA PHE A 54 3.15 -7.15 23.52
C PHE A 54 4.07 -6.17 24.24
N PRO A 55 5.31 -6.60 24.60
CA PRO A 55 6.36 -5.67 24.98
C PRO A 55 6.66 -4.69 23.83
N VAL A 56 6.79 -3.39 24.16
CA VAL A 56 7.09 -2.33 23.20
C VAL A 56 8.39 -1.67 23.59
N LEU A 57 9.37 -1.69 22.69
CA LEU A 57 10.63 -0.99 22.78
C LEU A 57 10.59 0.26 21.89
N LYS A 58 11.06 1.38 22.41
CA LYS A 58 11.18 2.64 21.68
C LYS A 58 12.63 2.84 21.25
N TYR A 59 12.86 2.95 19.96
CA TYR A 59 14.19 3.21 19.40
C TYR A 59 14.75 4.52 19.96
N GLY A 60 16.04 4.53 20.28
CA GLY A 60 16.73 5.69 20.89
C GLY A 60 16.44 5.93 22.38
N LYS A 61 15.38 5.31 22.96
CA LYS A 61 15.09 5.40 24.41
C LYS A 61 15.45 4.14 25.18
N HIS A 62 15.19 2.99 24.60
CA HIS A 62 15.51 1.70 25.21
C HIS A 62 16.79 1.13 24.60
N GLN A 63 17.64 0.56 25.46
CA GLN A 63 18.75 -0.26 24.98
C GLN A 63 18.17 -1.57 24.45
N VAL A 64 18.38 -1.84 23.15
CA VAL A 64 17.92 -3.07 22.49
C VAL A 64 19.11 -4.01 22.35
N ASP A 65 19.02 -5.17 22.98
CA ASP A 65 19.96 -6.27 22.74
C ASP A 65 19.39 -7.17 21.63
N PHE A 66 19.82 -6.92 20.40
CA PHE A 66 19.37 -7.66 19.22
C PHE A 66 19.72 -9.14 19.26
N GLY A 67 20.77 -9.52 20.00
CA GLY A 67 21.17 -10.92 20.18
C GLY A 67 20.21 -11.76 21.02
N ASN A 68 19.28 -11.14 21.73
CA ASN A 68 18.25 -11.83 22.51
C ASN A 68 17.06 -12.32 21.69
N PHE A 69 17.02 -12.04 20.38
CA PHE A 69 15.96 -12.44 19.48
C PHE A 69 16.45 -13.49 18.48
N ASP A 70 15.62 -14.51 18.27
CA ASP A 70 15.90 -15.53 17.25
C ASP A 70 15.68 -14.96 15.84
N TYR A 71 14.76 -13.99 15.70
CA TYR A 71 14.43 -13.35 14.42
C TYR A 71 14.25 -11.86 14.56
N LEU A 72 14.78 -11.11 13.57
CA LEU A 72 14.56 -9.68 13.39
C LEU A 72 13.72 -9.47 12.13
N VAL A 73 12.60 -8.76 12.25
CA VAL A 73 11.67 -8.52 11.14
C VAL A 73 11.41 -7.02 11.02
N TYR A 74 11.58 -6.49 9.82
CA TYR A 74 11.52 -5.07 9.50
C TYR A 74 10.50 -4.79 8.40
N ASN A 75 9.53 -3.91 8.64
CA ASN A 75 8.62 -3.45 7.62
C ASN A 75 9.18 -2.18 6.96
N ILE A 76 9.52 -2.25 5.68
CA ILE A 76 10.08 -1.13 4.92
C ILE A 76 9.13 -0.72 3.80
N GLY A 77 8.75 0.56 3.84
CA GLY A 77 8.04 1.27 2.78
C GLY A 77 8.79 2.54 2.40
N ASN A 78 8.24 3.30 1.44
CA ASN A 78 8.95 4.41 0.80
C ASN A 78 8.73 5.78 1.47
N ASN A 79 8.18 5.85 2.70
CA ASN A 79 7.97 7.11 3.43
C ASN A 79 9.06 7.34 4.49
N PRO A 80 9.93 8.36 4.36
CA PRO A 80 11.00 8.62 5.33
C PRO A 80 10.50 9.03 6.71
N GLU A 81 9.28 9.58 6.81
CA GLU A 81 8.71 9.99 8.10
C GLU A 81 8.43 8.78 9.00
N TYR A 82 8.05 7.64 8.41
CA TYR A 82 7.63 6.46 9.15
C TYR A 82 8.69 5.36 9.22
N HIS A 83 9.66 5.36 8.30
CA HIS A 83 10.60 4.26 8.16
C HIS A 83 12.07 4.61 8.43
N ASP A 84 12.39 5.86 8.82
CA ASP A 84 13.77 6.34 9.01
C ASP A 84 14.57 5.45 9.99
N PHE A 85 14.03 5.22 11.20
CA PHE A 85 14.69 4.39 12.22
C PHE A 85 14.72 2.91 11.82
N ILE A 86 13.66 2.39 11.16
CA ILE A 86 13.60 0.98 10.75
C ILE A 86 14.67 0.72 9.70
N TYR A 87 14.86 1.66 8.77
CA TYR A 87 15.90 1.61 7.75
C TYR A 87 17.29 1.58 8.38
N GLU A 88 17.56 2.47 9.35
CA GLU A 88 18.81 2.51 10.09
C GLU A 88 19.10 1.18 10.79
N VAL A 89 18.16 0.69 11.57
CA VAL A 89 18.31 -0.57 12.32
C VAL A 89 18.52 -1.76 11.40
N CYS A 90 17.78 -1.88 10.30
CA CYS A 90 17.92 -3.03 9.41
C CYS A 90 19.24 -3.02 8.59
N LEU A 91 19.88 -1.86 8.42
CA LEU A 91 21.22 -1.79 7.82
C LEU A 91 22.31 -2.26 8.78
N GLU A 92 22.15 -2.00 10.09
CA GLU A 92 23.12 -2.35 11.13
C GLU A 92 22.93 -3.78 11.66
N HIS A 93 21.69 -4.24 11.73
CA HIS A 93 21.29 -5.55 12.26
C HIS A 93 20.47 -6.33 11.22
N PRO A 94 21.11 -7.00 10.26
CA PRO A 94 20.40 -7.72 9.19
C PRO A 94 19.42 -8.77 9.71
N GLY A 95 18.25 -8.84 9.08
CA GLY A 95 17.17 -9.76 9.41
C GLY A 95 16.29 -10.10 8.19
N MET A 96 15.00 -10.21 8.38
CA MET A 96 14.02 -10.31 7.29
C MET A 96 13.35 -8.94 7.09
N VAL A 97 13.46 -8.41 5.90
CA VAL A 97 12.74 -7.19 5.48
C VAL A 97 11.48 -7.60 4.73
N ILE A 98 10.34 -7.16 5.21
CA ILE A 98 9.08 -7.14 4.47
C ILE A 98 9.08 -5.84 3.67
N LEU A 99 9.33 -5.96 2.36
CA LEU A 99 9.49 -4.83 1.46
C LEU A 99 8.15 -4.50 0.81
N HIS A 100 7.55 -3.39 1.20
CA HIS A 100 6.23 -2.96 0.70
C HIS A 100 6.33 -2.19 -0.62
N ASP A 101 7.42 -1.45 -0.82
CA ASP A 101 7.74 -0.70 -2.03
C ASP A 101 9.13 -1.11 -2.54
N VAL A 102 9.26 -1.49 -3.81
CA VAL A 102 10.58 -1.78 -4.39
C VAL A 102 11.34 -0.50 -4.69
N VAL A 103 10.64 0.57 -5.02
CA VAL A 103 11.21 1.91 -5.18
C VAL A 103 11.30 2.58 -3.82
N LEU A 104 12.52 2.82 -3.32
CA LEU A 104 12.79 3.43 -2.02
C LEU A 104 13.32 4.88 -2.13
N TYR A 105 13.01 5.54 -3.24
CA TYR A 105 13.51 6.89 -3.54
C TYR A 105 13.26 7.89 -2.42
N TYR A 106 12.02 7.99 -1.93
CA TYR A 106 11.66 8.98 -0.91
C TYR A 106 12.29 8.65 0.45
N LEU A 107 12.31 7.37 0.82
CA LEU A 107 12.97 6.91 2.04
C LEU A 107 14.47 7.25 2.01
N PHE A 108 15.17 6.85 0.96
CA PHE A 108 16.61 7.05 0.81
C PHE A 108 16.97 8.55 0.78
N VAL A 109 16.24 9.34 -0.03
CA VAL A 109 16.46 10.79 -0.13
C VAL A 109 16.20 11.46 1.22
N GLY A 110 15.07 11.21 1.86
CA GLY A 110 14.73 11.81 3.14
C GLY A 110 15.72 11.43 4.25
N TYR A 111 16.09 10.15 4.33
CA TYR A 111 17.05 9.63 5.31
C TYR A 111 18.42 10.30 5.20
N TYR A 112 19.00 10.36 3.99
CA TYR A 112 20.33 10.90 3.79
C TYR A 112 20.39 12.41 3.64
N GLN A 113 19.29 13.07 3.23
CA GLN A 113 19.22 14.53 3.18
C GLN A 113 19.27 15.14 4.59
N LYS A 114 18.51 14.60 5.54
CA LYS A 114 18.57 14.99 6.96
C LYS A 114 19.99 14.87 7.58
N ARG A 115 20.77 13.92 7.08
CA ARG A 115 22.13 13.61 7.55
C ARG A 115 23.26 14.29 6.75
N ASN A 116 22.89 15.15 5.76
CA ASN A 116 23.82 15.82 4.84
C ASN A 116 24.76 14.85 4.09
N ARG A 117 24.31 13.61 3.82
CA ARG A 117 25.10 12.56 3.17
C ARG A 117 24.53 12.10 1.82
N LEU A 118 23.44 12.69 1.34
CA LEU A 118 22.69 12.21 0.17
C LEU A 118 23.61 12.02 -1.06
N TYR A 119 24.34 13.04 -1.45
CA TYR A 119 25.15 12.96 -2.67
C TYR A 119 26.29 11.95 -2.58
N ALA A 120 26.92 11.85 -1.43
CA ALA A 120 27.98 10.86 -1.19
C ALA A 120 27.40 9.44 -1.28
N LYS A 121 26.25 9.21 -0.65
CA LYS A 121 25.57 7.91 -0.66
C LYS A 121 25.03 7.51 -2.03
N VAL A 122 24.47 8.46 -2.79
CA VAL A 122 24.04 8.18 -4.17
C VAL A 122 25.25 7.76 -5.03
N TYR A 123 26.38 8.47 -4.92
CA TYR A 123 27.59 8.10 -5.66
C TYR A 123 28.11 6.71 -5.24
N GLU A 124 28.17 6.42 -3.94
CA GLU A 124 28.65 5.17 -3.37
C GLU A 124 27.76 3.97 -3.78
N GLN A 125 26.45 4.10 -3.65
CA GLN A 125 25.52 2.97 -3.80
C GLN A 125 25.00 2.80 -5.21
N GLU A 126 24.79 3.90 -5.94
CA GLU A 126 24.14 3.91 -7.24
C GLU A 126 25.08 4.28 -8.40
N GLY A 127 26.22 4.88 -8.09
CA GLY A 127 27.26 5.23 -9.04
C GLY A 127 27.11 6.60 -9.71
N THR A 128 28.02 6.90 -10.63
CA THR A 128 28.19 8.22 -11.25
C THR A 128 26.95 8.68 -12.02
N GLU A 129 26.29 7.80 -12.75
CA GLU A 129 25.14 8.15 -13.58
C GLU A 129 23.95 8.63 -12.74
N ALA A 130 23.61 7.89 -11.69
CA ALA A 130 22.56 8.27 -10.74
C ALA A 130 22.88 9.61 -10.04
N PHE A 131 24.14 9.78 -9.62
CA PHE A 131 24.62 11.03 -9.04
C PHE A 131 24.46 12.23 -9.99
N LEU A 132 24.88 12.10 -11.23
CA LEU A 132 24.74 13.16 -12.24
C LEU A 132 23.27 13.44 -12.58
N THR A 133 22.43 12.40 -12.64
CA THR A 133 21.00 12.53 -12.87
C THR A 133 20.34 13.32 -11.74
N LEU A 134 20.64 13.01 -10.49
CA LEU A 134 20.15 13.73 -9.34
C LEU A 134 20.61 15.20 -9.33
N LYS A 135 21.90 15.46 -9.63
CA LYS A 135 22.46 16.82 -9.74
C LYS A 135 21.76 17.65 -10.84
N ARG A 136 21.47 17.03 -11.99
CA ARG A 136 20.75 17.67 -13.10
C ARG A 136 19.29 18.00 -12.70
N ALA A 137 18.62 17.09 -11.97
CA ALA A 137 17.27 17.32 -11.47
C ALA A 137 17.22 18.51 -10.51
N VAL A 138 18.15 18.59 -9.55
CA VAL A 138 18.26 19.74 -8.63
C VAL A 138 18.52 21.05 -9.38
N LYS A 139 19.40 21.04 -10.38
CA LYS A 139 19.68 22.23 -11.18
C LYS A 139 18.47 22.73 -11.98
N ARG A 140 17.62 21.81 -12.45
CA ARG A 140 16.46 22.14 -13.31
C ARG A 140 15.21 22.51 -12.52
N LYS A 141 14.95 21.85 -11.39
CA LYS A 141 13.68 21.91 -10.65
C LYS A 141 13.82 22.33 -9.18
N GLY A 142 15.05 22.61 -8.73
CA GLY A 142 15.32 23.01 -7.35
C GLY A 142 15.68 21.86 -6.43
N ALA A 143 16.03 22.20 -5.19
CA ALA A 143 16.59 21.29 -4.21
C ALA A 143 15.56 20.37 -3.51
N ASP A 144 14.27 20.65 -3.65
CA ASP A 144 13.22 19.82 -3.08
C ASP A 144 13.02 18.53 -3.91
N LEU A 145 13.88 17.56 -3.65
CA LEU A 145 13.88 16.27 -4.33
C LEU A 145 12.67 15.41 -3.96
N LEU A 146 12.11 15.59 -2.76
CA LEU A 146 10.91 14.84 -2.35
C LEU A 146 9.65 15.27 -3.11
N ALA A 147 9.62 16.51 -3.60
CA ALA A 147 8.53 16.98 -4.48
C ALA A 147 8.67 16.52 -5.94
N GLN A 148 9.87 16.02 -6.36
CA GLN A 148 10.14 15.61 -7.74
C GLN A 148 9.74 14.16 -7.98
N LYS A 149 8.44 13.90 -8.05
CA LYS A 149 7.87 12.54 -8.11
C LYS A 149 8.33 11.71 -9.32
N GLU A 150 8.66 12.35 -10.43
CA GLU A 150 9.19 11.69 -11.63
C GLU A 150 10.59 11.08 -11.46
N MET A 151 11.31 11.48 -10.41
CA MET A 151 12.64 10.92 -10.12
C MET A 151 12.56 9.53 -9.48
N ALA A 152 11.48 9.22 -8.79
CA ALA A 152 11.35 7.96 -8.05
C ALA A 152 11.46 6.71 -8.96
N PRO A 153 10.75 6.60 -10.09
CA PRO A 153 10.91 5.45 -10.98
C PRO A 153 12.27 5.40 -11.68
N LEU A 154 12.95 6.55 -11.86
CA LEU A 154 14.26 6.61 -12.50
C LEU A 154 15.41 6.25 -11.55
N LEU A 155 15.24 6.49 -10.26
CA LEU A 155 16.25 6.30 -9.22
C LEU A 155 15.63 5.54 -8.04
N PRO A 156 15.46 4.23 -8.12
CA PRO A 156 14.75 3.45 -7.09
C PRO A 156 15.47 3.40 -5.73
N PHE A 157 16.78 3.62 -5.67
CA PHE A 157 17.60 3.70 -4.45
C PHE A 157 17.42 2.54 -3.44
N HIS A 158 17.26 1.33 -3.92
CA HIS A 158 17.09 0.13 -3.11
C HIS A 158 18.40 -0.66 -2.88
N LYS A 159 19.49 -0.34 -3.61
CA LYS A 159 20.70 -1.19 -3.63
C LYS A 159 21.40 -1.27 -2.28
N GLU A 160 21.40 -0.21 -1.48
CA GLU A 160 21.99 -0.25 -0.16
C GLU A 160 21.29 -1.27 0.75
N LEU A 161 19.95 -1.25 0.77
CA LEU A 161 19.16 -2.22 1.52
C LEU A 161 19.45 -3.66 1.04
N PHE A 162 19.58 -3.87 -0.26
CA PHE A 162 19.82 -5.19 -0.83
C PHE A 162 21.24 -5.72 -0.56
N ARG A 163 22.22 -4.82 -0.37
CA ARG A 163 23.59 -5.17 0.01
C ARG A 163 23.80 -5.40 1.50
N SER A 164 22.87 -4.99 2.33
CA SER A 164 23.01 -5.04 3.80
C SER A 164 22.96 -6.45 4.40
N GLY A 165 22.74 -7.49 3.60
CA GLY A 165 22.67 -8.88 4.08
C GLY A 165 21.28 -9.31 4.54
N ASN A 166 20.29 -8.45 4.47
CA ASN A 166 18.90 -8.78 4.77
C ASN A 166 18.32 -9.84 3.81
N ARG A 167 17.42 -10.67 4.32
CA ARG A 167 16.52 -11.48 3.50
C ARG A 167 15.31 -10.64 3.12
N ILE A 168 14.84 -10.73 1.88
CA ILE A 168 13.79 -9.86 1.35
C ILE A 168 12.51 -10.69 1.14
N MET A 169 11.47 -10.33 1.83
CA MET A 169 10.11 -10.82 1.60
C MET A 169 9.32 -9.75 0.86
N VAL A 170 8.68 -10.13 -0.24
CA VAL A 170 7.80 -9.26 -1.03
C VAL A 170 6.43 -9.89 -1.19
N HIS A 171 5.42 -9.08 -1.56
CA HIS A 171 4.04 -9.53 -1.65
C HIS A 171 3.56 -9.86 -3.07
N SER A 172 4.38 -9.61 -4.09
CA SER A 172 4.04 -9.82 -5.49
C SER A 172 5.18 -10.47 -6.28
N TRP A 173 4.85 -11.16 -7.36
CA TRP A 173 5.83 -11.64 -8.32
C TRP A 173 6.51 -10.48 -9.04
N TYR A 174 5.77 -9.41 -9.32
CA TYR A 174 6.35 -8.19 -9.88
C TYR A 174 7.49 -7.66 -9.00
N ALA A 175 7.27 -7.51 -7.70
CA ALA A 175 8.30 -7.06 -6.77
C ALA A 175 9.45 -8.09 -6.63
N TYR A 176 9.12 -9.40 -6.63
CA TYR A 176 10.10 -10.48 -6.60
C TYR A 176 11.08 -10.39 -7.78
N GLU A 177 10.56 -10.27 -9.00
CA GLU A 177 11.36 -10.13 -10.21
C GLU A 177 12.20 -8.85 -10.20
N GLN A 178 11.64 -7.73 -9.73
CA GLN A 178 12.40 -6.48 -9.60
C GLN A 178 13.59 -6.63 -8.65
N VAL A 179 13.43 -7.30 -7.50
CA VAL A 179 14.53 -7.57 -6.56
C VAL A 179 15.55 -8.51 -7.19
N LEU A 180 15.09 -9.60 -7.80
CA LEU A 180 15.94 -10.63 -8.43
C LEU A 180 16.78 -10.05 -9.58
N HIS A 181 16.18 -9.24 -10.45
CA HIS A 181 16.86 -8.61 -11.59
C HIS A 181 17.98 -7.65 -11.19
N THR A 182 18.03 -7.17 -9.96
CA THR A 182 19.18 -6.38 -9.49
C THR A 182 20.48 -7.18 -9.45
N GLY A 183 20.39 -8.51 -9.37
CA GLY A 183 21.53 -9.41 -9.21
C GLY A 183 22.27 -9.29 -7.86
N ILE A 184 21.74 -8.46 -6.94
CA ILE A 184 22.37 -8.19 -5.64
C ILE A 184 21.94 -9.22 -4.59
N VAL A 185 20.65 -9.50 -4.51
CA VAL A 185 20.09 -10.47 -3.56
C VAL A 185 20.03 -11.85 -4.21
N LYS A 186 20.60 -12.85 -3.54
CA LYS A 186 20.52 -14.24 -4.04
C LYS A 186 19.08 -14.75 -3.93
N GLU A 187 18.63 -15.51 -4.90
CA GLU A 187 17.26 -16.06 -4.98
C GLU A 187 16.81 -16.75 -3.67
N LYS A 188 17.69 -17.54 -3.03
CA LYS A 188 17.40 -18.18 -1.75
C LYS A 188 17.05 -17.21 -0.62
N ASN A 189 17.46 -15.94 -0.74
CA ASN A 189 17.21 -14.87 0.22
C ASN A 189 16.03 -13.97 -0.17
N ILE A 190 15.26 -14.36 -1.19
CA ILE A 190 14.03 -13.67 -1.61
C ILE A 190 12.86 -14.63 -1.44
N ALA A 191 11.73 -14.13 -0.97
CA ALA A 191 10.48 -14.88 -0.94
C ALA A 191 9.30 -14.02 -1.39
N LYS A 192 8.47 -14.56 -2.30
CA LYS A 192 7.14 -14.02 -2.58
C LYS A 192 6.13 -14.70 -1.68
N ILE A 193 5.50 -13.93 -0.80
CA ILE A 193 4.48 -14.40 0.13
C ILE A 193 3.29 -13.42 0.05
N ASN A 194 2.09 -13.92 -0.22
CA ASN A 194 0.90 -13.09 -0.24
C ASN A 194 0.74 -12.33 1.07
N PRO A 195 0.25 -11.08 1.06
CA PRO A 195 -0.09 -10.40 2.30
C PRO A 195 -1.28 -11.08 2.99
N LEU A 196 -1.43 -10.87 4.29
CA LEU A 196 -2.62 -11.34 5.01
C LEU A 196 -3.86 -10.56 4.59
N PRO A 197 -5.03 -11.19 4.54
CA PRO A 197 -6.30 -10.48 4.43
C PRO A 197 -6.53 -9.64 5.70
N TYR A 198 -7.18 -8.50 5.52
CA TYR A 198 -7.40 -7.58 6.63
C TYR A 198 -8.59 -7.96 7.52
N GLY A 199 -9.53 -8.76 6.99
CA GLY A 199 -10.87 -8.82 7.50
C GLY A 199 -11.60 -7.48 7.29
N TYR A 200 -12.90 -7.48 7.37
CA TYR A 200 -13.70 -6.26 7.27
C TYR A 200 -14.84 -6.27 8.28
N SER A 201 -15.16 -5.08 8.76
CA SER A 201 -16.27 -4.89 9.71
C SER A 201 -16.87 -3.50 9.47
N ALA A 202 -17.94 -3.45 8.68
CA ALA A 202 -18.70 -2.22 8.51
C ALA A 202 -19.97 -2.30 9.38
N THR A 203 -20.05 -1.48 10.41
CA THR A 203 -21.22 -1.39 11.32
C THR A 203 -22.18 -0.30 10.86
N LEU A 204 -21.67 0.75 10.19
CA LEU A 204 -22.48 1.84 9.66
C LEU A 204 -23.46 1.34 8.59
N SER A 205 -24.70 1.80 8.69
CA SER A 205 -25.71 1.61 7.64
C SER A 205 -25.44 2.53 6.45
N LYS A 206 -26.00 2.17 5.27
CA LYS A 206 -25.95 3.00 4.08
C LYS A 206 -26.53 4.40 4.34
N ALA A 207 -27.65 4.47 5.06
CA ALA A 207 -28.33 5.72 5.34
C ALA A 207 -27.47 6.68 6.14
N GLU A 208 -26.88 6.21 7.25
CA GLU A 208 -25.98 7.01 8.11
C GLU A 208 -24.75 7.50 7.35
N LEU A 209 -24.10 6.62 6.59
CA LEU A 209 -22.93 6.97 5.80
C LEU A 209 -23.26 8.03 4.74
N PHE A 210 -24.35 7.83 4.00
CA PHE A 210 -24.74 8.72 2.90
C PHE A 210 -25.23 10.07 3.42
N GLU A 211 -25.95 10.11 4.55
CA GLU A 211 -26.35 11.35 5.21
C GLU A 211 -25.14 12.16 5.67
N LYS A 212 -24.17 11.51 6.32
CA LYS A 212 -22.93 12.17 6.80
C LYS A 212 -22.19 12.89 5.66
N TYR A 213 -22.08 12.26 4.52
CA TYR A 213 -21.34 12.78 3.36
C TYR A 213 -22.23 13.47 2.31
N ARG A 214 -23.52 13.67 2.62
CA ARG A 214 -24.53 14.32 1.75
C ARG A 214 -24.65 13.63 0.39
N ILE A 215 -24.53 12.32 0.35
CA ILE A 215 -24.68 11.49 -0.84
C ILE A 215 -26.16 11.14 -1.03
N PRO A 216 -26.76 11.32 -2.21
CA PRO A 216 -28.15 10.91 -2.45
C PRO A 216 -28.31 9.40 -2.29
N GLN A 217 -29.38 8.98 -1.63
CA GLN A 217 -29.63 7.57 -1.29
C GLN A 217 -29.82 6.66 -2.53
N ASP A 218 -30.28 7.24 -3.65
CA ASP A 218 -30.56 6.58 -4.92
C ASP A 218 -29.41 6.69 -5.94
N ALA A 219 -28.33 7.40 -5.61
CA ALA A 219 -27.20 7.57 -6.50
C ALA A 219 -26.46 6.25 -6.76
N TYR A 220 -25.95 6.10 -7.99
CA TYR A 220 -24.97 5.08 -8.32
C TYR A 220 -23.59 5.52 -7.85
N ILE A 221 -22.95 4.72 -7.02
CA ILE A 221 -21.72 5.11 -6.34
C ILE A 221 -20.50 4.47 -6.98
N ILE A 222 -19.62 5.31 -7.47
CA ILE A 222 -18.28 4.94 -7.88
C ILE A 222 -17.34 5.48 -6.79
N ALA A 223 -16.49 4.65 -6.21
CA ALA A 223 -15.54 5.09 -5.19
C ALA A 223 -14.08 4.81 -5.58
N SER A 224 -13.17 5.60 -5.05
CA SER A 224 -11.74 5.26 -5.00
C SER A 224 -11.23 5.37 -3.57
N MET A 225 -10.30 4.47 -3.20
CA MET A 225 -9.92 4.26 -1.81
C MET A 225 -8.47 4.68 -1.53
N GLY A 226 -8.26 5.34 -0.36
CA GLY A 226 -6.95 5.73 0.16
C GLY A 226 -6.45 7.06 -0.38
N TYR A 227 -5.17 7.41 -0.14
CA TYR A 227 -4.60 8.74 -0.42
C TYR A 227 -4.80 9.19 -1.86
N ILE A 228 -5.29 10.43 -2.06
CA ILE A 228 -5.65 10.98 -3.37
C ILE A 228 -4.41 11.64 -3.98
N GLU A 229 -3.95 11.06 -5.08
CA GLU A 229 -2.76 11.52 -5.77
C GLU A 229 -2.83 11.27 -7.30
N ARG A 230 -1.92 11.90 -8.04
CA ARG A 230 -1.90 11.82 -9.50
C ARG A 230 -1.77 10.37 -10.01
N THR A 231 -0.98 9.55 -9.36
CA THR A 231 -0.75 8.16 -9.75
C THR A 231 -2.00 7.30 -9.70
N LYS A 232 -3.02 7.68 -8.91
CA LYS A 232 -4.32 7.00 -8.84
C LYS A 232 -5.32 7.44 -9.91
N LEU A 233 -4.94 8.35 -10.80
CA LEU A 233 -5.76 8.82 -11.92
C LEU A 233 -7.16 9.34 -11.52
N ASN A 234 -7.29 9.88 -10.28
CA ASN A 234 -8.57 10.40 -9.77
C ASN A 234 -9.20 11.47 -10.70
N HIS A 235 -8.37 12.31 -11.35
CA HIS A 235 -8.83 13.32 -12.29
C HIS A 235 -9.55 12.73 -13.49
N ILE A 236 -9.08 11.59 -14.01
CA ILE A 236 -9.73 10.87 -15.11
C ILE A 236 -11.09 10.32 -14.68
N ALA A 237 -11.14 9.72 -13.48
CA ALA A 237 -12.40 9.28 -12.91
C ALA A 237 -13.42 10.42 -12.75
N CYS A 238 -12.96 11.62 -12.33
CA CYS A 238 -13.81 12.81 -12.25
C CYS A 238 -14.40 13.19 -13.61
N GLN A 239 -13.59 13.16 -14.69
CA GLN A 239 -14.02 13.48 -16.04
C GLN A 239 -15.04 12.45 -16.56
N ALA A 240 -14.75 11.15 -16.43
CA ALA A 240 -15.65 10.07 -16.81
C ALA A 240 -17.02 10.17 -16.12
N VAL A 241 -17.03 10.44 -14.81
CA VAL A 241 -18.29 10.56 -14.04
C VAL A 241 -19.08 11.81 -14.42
N ARG A 242 -18.44 12.93 -14.71
CA ARG A 242 -19.14 14.12 -15.22
C ARG A 242 -19.83 13.82 -16.56
N ARG A 243 -19.11 13.19 -17.48
CA ARG A 243 -19.68 12.76 -18.78
C ARG A 243 -20.89 11.85 -18.62
N LEU A 244 -20.84 10.85 -17.72
CA LEU A 244 -21.99 9.98 -17.43
C LEU A 244 -23.21 10.75 -16.92
N ASN A 245 -23.02 11.78 -16.10
CA ASN A 245 -24.13 12.62 -15.63
C ASN A 245 -24.69 13.55 -16.71
N GLU A 246 -23.88 14.02 -17.65
CA GLU A 246 -24.34 14.83 -18.80
C GLU A 246 -25.24 14.04 -19.73
N GLU A 247 -24.99 12.74 -19.88
CA GLU A 247 -25.83 11.84 -20.66
C GLU A 247 -27.16 11.47 -19.97
N GLY A 248 -27.28 11.70 -18.65
CA GLY A 248 -28.55 11.84 -17.95
C GLY A 248 -29.34 10.57 -17.64
N ALA A 249 -28.81 9.35 -17.85
CA ALA A 249 -29.55 8.11 -17.62
C ALA A 249 -29.78 7.77 -16.14
N ARG A 250 -28.84 8.13 -15.25
CA ARG A 250 -28.88 7.90 -13.80
C ARG A 250 -27.91 8.86 -13.09
N LYS A 251 -28.27 9.30 -11.89
CA LYS A 251 -27.37 10.09 -11.07
C LYS A 251 -26.20 9.25 -10.58
N VAL A 252 -24.97 9.63 -10.97
CA VAL A 252 -23.73 8.97 -10.59
C VAL A 252 -22.93 9.89 -9.67
N CYS A 253 -22.47 9.39 -8.53
CA CYS A 253 -21.57 10.10 -7.64
C CYS A 253 -20.22 9.39 -7.61
N TYR A 254 -19.14 10.17 -7.73
CA TYR A 254 -17.79 9.69 -7.50
C TYR A 254 -17.30 10.13 -6.12
N VAL A 255 -16.97 9.16 -5.26
CA VAL A 255 -16.53 9.39 -3.90
C VAL A 255 -15.06 9.03 -3.76
N MET A 256 -14.22 10.03 -3.54
CA MET A 256 -12.81 9.84 -3.20
C MET A 256 -12.68 9.66 -1.69
N VAL A 257 -12.50 8.42 -1.24
CA VAL A 257 -12.42 8.04 0.17
C VAL A 257 -10.98 8.12 0.64
N GLY A 258 -10.59 9.27 1.18
CA GLY A 258 -9.23 9.54 1.65
C GLY A 258 -8.81 10.99 1.61
N GLU A 259 -7.59 11.24 2.07
CA GLU A 259 -6.95 12.55 2.05
C GLU A 259 -6.13 12.75 0.76
N GLY A 260 -5.74 13.98 0.49
CA GLY A 260 -4.90 14.43 -0.61
C GLY A 260 -5.50 15.64 -1.32
N PHE A 261 -4.66 16.48 -1.92
CA PHE A 261 -5.08 17.78 -2.50
C PHE A 261 -5.13 17.74 -4.03
N TYR A 262 -4.63 16.67 -4.64
CA TYR A 262 -4.44 16.60 -6.09
C TYR A 262 -5.72 16.82 -6.91
N ALA A 263 -6.85 16.32 -6.44
CA ALA A 263 -8.13 16.39 -7.15
C ALA A 263 -9.11 17.43 -6.58
N ASP A 264 -8.67 18.35 -5.71
CA ASP A 264 -9.56 19.32 -5.05
C ASP A 264 -10.30 20.23 -6.03
N GLY A 265 -9.67 20.61 -7.15
CA GLY A 265 -10.31 21.42 -8.19
C GLY A 265 -11.47 20.72 -8.92
N TYR A 266 -11.66 19.42 -8.70
CA TYR A 266 -12.79 18.68 -9.28
C TYR A 266 -13.95 18.51 -8.30
N VAL A 267 -13.72 18.70 -6.98
CA VAL A 267 -14.71 18.48 -5.93
C VAL A 267 -15.80 19.55 -5.99
N ASP A 268 -17.06 19.15 -6.15
CA ASP A 268 -18.23 20.04 -6.16
C ASP A 268 -19.21 19.73 -5.00
N GLY A 269 -18.98 18.67 -4.24
CA GLY A 269 -19.79 18.24 -3.10
C GLY A 269 -21.17 17.67 -3.49
N LYS A 270 -21.43 17.39 -4.76
CA LYS A 270 -22.70 16.87 -5.29
C LYS A 270 -22.52 15.64 -6.16
N VAL A 271 -21.64 15.73 -7.14
CA VAL A 271 -21.27 14.67 -8.08
C VAL A 271 -19.91 14.11 -7.73
N ILE A 272 -18.96 14.98 -7.46
CA ILE A 272 -17.60 14.63 -7.04
C ILE A 272 -17.42 14.98 -5.57
N ILE A 273 -17.28 13.97 -4.73
CA ILE A 273 -17.23 14.08 -3.27
C ILE A 273 -15.86 13.58 -2.79
N LYS A 274 -15.27 14.30 -1.83
CA LYS A 274 -14.07 13.90 -1.12
C LYS A 274 -14.37 13.80 0.38
N THR A 275 -14.07 12.66 0.98
CA THR A 275 -14.39 12.43 2.40
C THR A 275 -13.36 13.02 3.36
N GLY A 276 -12.09 13.18 2.93
CA GLY A 276 -10.96 13.29 3.85
C GLY A 276 -10.61 11.94 4.47
N TYR A 277 -9.83 11.98 5.55
CA TYR A 277 -9.49 10.76 6.31
C TYR A 277 -10.74 10.17 6.97
N THR A 278 -10.93 8.88 6.81
CA THR A 278 -12.06 8.12 7.36
C THR A 278 -11.58 7.12 8.40
N SER A 279 -12.46 6.73 9.32
CA SER A 279 -12.23 5.54 10.15
C SER A 279 -12.22 4.28 9.28
N LEU A 280 -11.69 3.16 9.80
CA LEU A 280 -11.72 1.88 9.09
C LEU A 280 -13.16 1.40 8.88
N ASP A 281 -14.06 1.64 9.81
CA ASP A 281 -15.48 1.30 9.68
C ASP A 281 -16.14 2.05 8.51
N GLU A 282 -15.89 3.35 8.40
CA GLU A 282 -16.37 4.15 7.25
C GLU A 282 -15.71 3.70 5.93
N PHE A 283 -14.41 3.40 5.96
CA PHE A 283 -13.69 2.91 4.79
C PHE A 283 -14.30 1.62 4.26
N ASP A 284 -14.53 0.65 5.15
CA ASP A 284 -15.17 -0.63 4.80
C ASP A 284 -16.63 -0.44 4.40
N ALA A 285 -17.36 0.51 5.02
CA ALA A 285 -18.73 0.85 4.63
C ALA A 285 -18.78 1.45 3.21
N PHE A 286 -17.84 2.33 2.83
CA PHE A 286 -17.75 2.82 1.47
C PHE A 286 -17.47 1.70 0.47
N ILE A 287 -16.59 0.74 0.78
CA ILE A 287 -16.39 -0.43 -0.05
C ILE A 287 -17.72 -1.18 -0.19
N ARG A 288 -18.41 -1.45 0.92
CA ARG A 288 -19.67 -2.21 0.97
C ARG A 288 -20.78 -1.59 0.15
N TYR A 289 -20.94 -0.26 0.19
CA TYR A 289 -22.07 0.43 -0.42
C TYR A 289 -21.79 1.06 -1.79
N SER A 290 -20.56 0.98 -2.27
CA SER A 290 -20.23 1.38 -3.63
C SER A 290 -20.67 0.32 -4.64
N ASP A 291 -21.12 0.78 -5.82
CA ASP A 291 -21.50 -0.07 -6.95
C ASP A 291 -20.24 -0.50 -7.72
N ILE A 292 -19.29 0.43 -7.95
CA ILE A 292 -18.00 0.17 -8.59
C ILE A 292 -16.90 0.82 -7.75
N ILE A 293 -15.74 0.15 -7.64
CA ILE A 293 -14.58 0.73 -7.00
C ILE A 293 -13.43 0.84 -8.02
N LEU A 294 -12.79 2.01 -8.03
CA LEU A 294 -11.62 2.29 -8.85
C LEU A 294 -10.36 2.18 -8.01
N ASN A 295 -9.43 1.36 -8.44
CA ASN A 295 -8.11 1.25 -7.82
C ASN A 295 -7.01 1.28 -8.88
N LEU A 296 -6.97 2.38 -9.64
CA LEU A 296 -6.01 2.62 -10.71
C LEU A 296 -4.64 3.04 -10.14
N ARG A 297 -3.57 2.70 -10.86
CA ARG A 297 -2.21 3.05 -10.47
C ARG A 297 -1.28 3.21 -11.67
N ASN A 298 -0.79 4.42 -11.92
CA ASN A 298 0.18 4.69 -12.97
C ASN A 298 1.09 5.89 -12.64
N PRO A 299 2.43 5.73 -12.51
CA PRO A 299 3.14 4.45 -12.48
C PRO A 299 2.98 3.68 -11.16
N SER A 300 3.25 2.38 -11.16
CA SER A 300 3.43 1.56 -9.95
C SER A 300 4.85 1.74 -9.41
N MET A 301 4.99 1.74 -8.07
CA MET A 301 6.27 1.72 -7.36
C MET A 301 6.64 0.32 -6.85
N GLY A 302 5.90 -0.71 -7.31
CA GLY A 302 6.08 -2.10 -6.90
C GLY A 302 5.32 -2.48 -5.63
N GLU A 303 4.45 -1.58 -5.17
CA GLU A 303 3.59 -1.80 -4.01
C GLU A 303 2.42 -2.76 -4.29
N THR A 304 1.95 -3.43 -3.24
CA THR A 304 0.64 -4.08 -3.20
C THR A 304 -0.39 -3.16 -2.53
N SER A 305 -1.63 -3.18 -3.00
CA SER A 305 -2.66 -2.29 -2.48
C SER A 305 -3.47 -2.94 -1.36
N GLY A 306 -3.30 -2.46 -0.12
CA GLY A 306 -4.13 -2.89 1.01
C GLY A 306 -5.63 -2.60 0.80
N ALA A 307 -5.96 -1.48 0.15
CA ALA A 307 -7.34 -1.18 -0.25
C ALA A 307 -7.89 -2.24 -1.21
N MET A 308 -7.08 -2.68 -2.19
CA MET A 308 -7.48 -3.73 -3.14
C MET A 308 -7.81 -5.04 -2.43
N LEU A 309 -7.00 -5.46 -1.47
CA LEU A 309 -7.28 -6.69 -0.71
C LEU A 309 -8.63 -6.61 0.00
N ARG A 310 -8.95 -5.48 0.65
CA ARG A 310 -10.26 -5.26 1.29
C ARG A 310 -11.42 -5.28 0.30
N ILE A 311 -11.21 -4.72 -0.91
CA ILE A 311 -12.22 -4.69 -1.97
C ILE A 311 -12.52 -6.09 -2.47
N LEU A 312 -11.48 -6.87 -2.79
CA LEU A 312 -11.60 -8.26 -3.25
C LEU A 312 -12.23 -9.13 -2.17
N GLU A 313 -11.83 -8.96 -0.91
CA GLU A 313 -12.34 -9.72 0.24
C GLU A 313 -13.85 -9.49 0.45
N GLN A 314 -14.33 -8.26 0.24
CA GLN A 314 -15.75 -7.91 0.31
C GLN A 314 -16.54 -8.30 -0.95
N GLY A 315 -15.91 -8.89 -1.94
CA GLY A 315 -16.58 -9.34 -3.16
C GLY A 315 -17.13 -8.20 -4.02
N LYS A 316 -16.43 -7.08 -4.07
CA LYS A 316 -16.85 -5.92 -4.86
C LYS A 316 -16.15 -5.89 -6.21
N VAL A 317 -16.87 -5.44 -7.25
CA VAL A 317 -16.25 -5.20 -8.52
C VAL A 317 -15.25 -4.05 -8.41
N CYS A 318 -14.02 -4.32 -8.83
CA CYS A 318 -12.95 -3.35 -8.83
C CYS A 318 -12.42 -3.16 -10.25
N MET A 319 -12.25 -1.90 -10.65
CA MET A 319 -11.58 -1.55 -11.89
C MET A 319 -10.14 -1.19 -11.59
N ILE A 320 -9.22 -1.83 -12.30
CA ILE A 320 -7.77 -1.64 -12.18
C ILE A 320 -7.15 -1.48 -13.56
N ASN A 321 -5.93 -0.95 -13.63
CA ASN A 321 -5.12 -1.03 -14.85
C ASN A 321 -4.11 -2.18 -14.77
N ASP A 322 -3.65 -2.65 -15.92
CA ASP A 322 -2.70 -3.75 -16.01
C ASP A 322 -1.28 -3.21 -15.82
N GLY A 323 -0.74 -3.32 -14.59
CA GLY A 323 0.59 -2.82 -14.26
C GLY A 323 1.00 -3.19 -12.84
N GLY A 324 2.29 -3.46 -12.63
CA GLY A 324 2.79 -3.85 -11.32
C GLY A 324 2.13 -5.12 -10.77
N TRP A 325 1.80 -5.13 -9.50
CA TRP A 325 1.09 -6.25 -8.86
C TRP A 325 -0.29 -6.53 -9.46
N PHE A 326 -0.96 -5.53 -10.01
CA PHE A 326 -2.31 -5.71 -10.57
C PHE A 326 -2.37 -6.71 -11.74
N CYS A 327 -1.25 -6.92 -12.46
CA CYS A 327 -1.15 -7.96 -13.49
C CYS A 327 -1.34 -9.38 -12.93
N GLU A 328 -1.11 -9.60 -11.64
CA GLU A 328 -1.17 -10.91 -10.99
C GLU A 328 -2.60 -11.29 -10.57
N ILE A 329 -3.53 -10.32 -10.58
CA ILE A 329 -4.91 -10.55 -10.21
C ILE A 329 -5.65 -11.15 -11.41
N PRO A 330 -6.33 -12.30 -11.25
CA PRO A 330 -7.02 -12.93 -12.37
C PRO A 330 -8.08 -12.03 -13.00
N ASP A 331 -8.16 -12.00 -14.33
CA ASP A 331 -9.07 -11.12 -15.09
C ASP A 331 -10.55 -11.32 -14.70
N ARG A 332 -10.94 -12.54 -14.31
CA ARG A 332 -12.28 -12.83 -13.82
C ARG A 332 -12.63 -12.18 -12.49
N CYS A 333 -11.64 -11.70 -11.73
CA CYS A 333 -11.80 -11.11 -10.39
C CYS A 333 -11.85 -9.58 -10.41
N VAL A 334 -11.58 -8.96 -11.56
CA VAL A 334 -11.48 -7.51 -11.74
C VAL A 334 -11.91 -7.08 -13.13
N LYS A 335 -12.14 -5.78 -13.31
CA LYS A 335 -12.32 -5.18 -14.64
C LYS A 335 -11.08 -4.36 -14.98
N LYS A 336 -10.28 -4.81 -15.94
CA LYS A 336 -9.06 -4.11 -16.34
C LYS A 336 -9.35 -2.94 -17.25
N VAL A 337 -8.63 -1.83 -17.06
CA VAL A 337 -8.71 -0.57 -17.83
C VAL A 337 -7.41 -0.38 -18.60
N CYS A 338 -7.51 -0.05 -19.87
CA CYS A 338 -6.38 0.21 -20.76
C CYS A 338 -5.80 1.61 -20.49
N LEU A 339 -4.50 1.71 -20.20
CA LEU A 339 -3.85 3.00 -19.93
C LEU A 339 -3.60 3.85 -21.17
N GLU A 340 -3.53 3.25 -22.36
CA GLU A 340 -3.32 3.98 -23.62
C GLU A 340 -4.48 4.90 -23.96
N ASN A 341 -5.70 4.50 -23.60
CA ASN A 341 -6.94 5.27 -23.80
C ASN A 341 -7.79 5.26 -22.51
N VAL A 342 -7.15 5.58 -21.38
CA VAL A 342 -7.71 5.33 -20.04
C VAL A 342 -9.03 6.06 -19.78
N GLU A 343 -9.21 7.27 -20.31
CA GLU A 343 -10.43 8.06 -20.10
C GLU A 343 -11.65 7.42 -20.80
N GLU A 344 -11.51 7.09 -22.06
CA GLU A 344 -12.59 6.49 -22.85
C GLU A 344 -12.87 5.05 -22.37
N ASP A 345 -11.81 4.27 -22.15
CA ASP A 345 -11.97 2.87 -21.72
C ASP A 345 -12.59 2.76 -20.31
N LEU A 346 -12.24 3.70 -19.41
CA LEU A 346 -12.84 3.79 -18.09
C LEU A 346 -14.33 4.14 -18.18
N TYR A 347 -14.65 5.17 -18.96
CA TYR A 347 -16.03 5.61 -19.20
C TYR A 347 -16.90 4.47 -19.76
N GLU A 348 -16.47 3.82 -20.84
CA GLU A 348 -17.21 2.74 -21.48
C GLU A 348 -17.42 1.55 -20.53
N LYS A 349 -16.40 1.14 -19.78
CA LYS A 349 -16.50 0.02 -18.84
C LYS A 349 -17.40 0.32 -17.64
N ILE A 350 -17.40 1.56 -17.15
CA ILE A 350 -18.37 1.98 -16.13
C ILE A 350 -19.78 1.88 -16.69
N ARG A 351 -20.03 2.41 -17.91
CA ARG A 351 -21.32 2.36 -18.57
C ARG A 351 -21.82 0.92 -18.74
N MET A 352 -20.96 0.01 -19.23
CA MET A 352 -21.29 -1.42 -19.35
C MET A 352 -21.71 -2.05 -18.02
N LEU A 353 -20.97 -1.78 -16.93
CA LEU A 353 -21.31 -2.31 -15.61
C LEU A 353 -22.59 -1.68 -15.01
N MET A 354 -22.94 -0.44 -15.41
CA MET A 354 -24.21 0.19 -15.04
C MET A 354 -25.39 -0.44 -15.80
N GLU A 355 -25.19 -0.83 -17.06
CA GLU A 355 -26.19 -1.49 -17.92
C GLU A 355 -26.39 -2.97 -17.53
N ASP A 356 -25.29 -3.66 -17.14
CA ASP A 356 -25.34 -5.05 -16.64
C ASP A 356 -24.74 -5.20 -15.22
N PRO A 357 -25.48 -4.90 -14.17
CA PRO A 357 -25.02 -5.07 -12.79
C PRO A 357 -24.69 -6.52 -12.42
N GLN A 358 -25.20 -7.51 -13.16
CA GLN A 358 -24.93 -8.93 -12.91
C GLN A 358 -23.49 -9.29 -13.28
N GLU A 359 -22.91 -8.65 -14.31
CA GLU A 359 -21.48 -8.80 -14.62
C GLU A 359 -20.63 -8.36 -13.42
N GLY A 360 -20.91 -7.17 -12.87
CA GLY A 360 -20.20 -6.65 -11.68
C GLY A 360 -20.30 -7.59 -10.47
N LYS A 361 -21.49 -8.16 -10.24
CA LYS A 361 -21.72 -9.13 -9.16
C LYS A 361 -20.89 -10.40 -9.35
N LYS A 362 -20.87 -10.97 -10.57
CA LYS A 362 -20.06 -12.16 -10.89
C LYS A 362 -18.57 -11.92 -10.67
N ILE A 363 -18.05 -10.77 -11.10
CA ILE A 363 -16.66 -10.38 -10.88
C ILE A 363 -16.36 -10.33 -9.37
N GLY A 364 -17.22 -9.69 -8.58
CA GLY A 364 -17.07 -9.60 -7.13
C GLY A 364 -17.11 -10.97 -6.44
N GLU A 365 -18.01 -11.86 -6.83
CA GLU A 365 -18.09 -13.23 -6.30
C GLU A 365 -16.81 -14.02 -6.60
N CYS A 366 -16.27 -13.92 -7.82
CA CYS A 366 -14.98 -14.51 -8.18
C CYS A 366 -13.83 -13.92 -7.36
N ALA A 367 -13.84 -12.60 -7.09
CA ALA A 367 -12.83 -11.94 -6.29
C ALA A 367 -12.82 -12.45 -4.85
N ALA A 368 -13.99 -12.56 -4.21
CA ALA A 368 -14.10 -13.09 -2.85
C ALA A 368 -13.65 -14.56 -2.76
N GLU A 369 -13.99 -15.39 -3.77
CA GLU A 369 -13.54 -16.78 -3.81
C GLU A 369 -12.02 -16.88 -3.98
N TYR A 370 -11.43 -16.07 -4.86
CA TYR A 370 -9.98 -15.99 -5.04
C TYR A 370 -9.27 -15.62 -3.72
N MET A 371 -9.80 -14.65 -2.96
CA MET A 371 -9.27 -14.30 -1.65
C MET A 371 -9.33 -15.47 -0.67
N ARG A 372 -10.45 -16.18 -0.58
CA ARG A 372 -10.59 -17.36 0.31
C ARG A 372 -9.61 -18.49 -0.03
N GLN A 373 -9.30 -18.69 -1.30
CA GLN A 373 -8.41 -19.76 -1.75
C GLN A 373 -6.93 -19.43 -1.56
N GLU A 374 -6.51 -18.21 -1.94
CA GLU A 374 -5.10 -17.83 -2.07
C GLU A 374 -4.54 -17.10 -0.83
N TYR A 375 -5.42 -16.50 0.00
CA TYR A 375 -5.00 -15.63 1.11
C TYR A 375 -5.32 -16.24 2.49
N GLN A 376 -5.10 -17.53 2.67
CA GLN A 376 -5.33 -18.23 3.93
C GLN A 376 -4.23 -17.91 4.95
N GLU A 377 -4.61 -17.43 6.14
CA GLU A 377 -3.71 -16.99 7.21
C GLU A 377 -2.68 -18.08 7.55
N GLU A 378 -3.11 -19.31 7.80
CA GLU A 378 -2.23 -20.40 8.22
C GLU A 378 -1.17 -20.72 7.16
N LYS A 379 -1.55 -20.67 5.87
CA LYS A 379 -0.61 -20.91 4.77
C LYS A 379 0.41 -19.77 4.66
N ILE A 380 -0.03 -18.53 4.82
CA ILE A 380 0.82 -17.34 4.75
C ILE A 380 1.81 -17.33 5.90
N VAL A 381 1.34 -17.47 7.15
CA VAL A 381 2.20 -17.50 8.34
C VAL A 381 3.16 -18.69 8.28
N GLY A 382 2.70 -19.86 7.81
CA GLY A 382 3.56 -21.03 7.60
C GLY A 382 4.68 -20.79 6.57
N LYS A 383 4.42 -20.03 5.49
CA LYS A 383 5.44 -19.62 4.50
C LYS A 383 6.44 -18.64 5.12
N ILE A 384 5.97 -17.64 5.89
CA ILE A 384 6.84 -16.69 6.60
C ILE A 384 7.78 -17.45 7.54
N ARG A 385 7.25 -18.34 8.36
CA ARG A 385 8.05 -19.17 9.27
C ARG A 385 9.11 -19.97 8.52
N LYS A 386 8.73 -20.70 7.49
CA LYS A 386 9.69 -21.47 6.66
C LYS A 386 10.78 -20.58 6.05
N PHE A 387 10.46 -19.35 5.70
CA PHE A 387 11.44 -18.42 5.15
C PHE A 387 12.38 -17.87 6.23
N LEU A 388 11.90 -17.68 7.46
CA LEU A 388 12.72 -17.30 8.61
C LEU A 388 13.68 -18.42 9.06
N GLU A 389 13.27 -19.69 8.94
CA GLU A 389 14.04 -20.88 9.37
C GLU A 389 15.09 -21.34 8.34
N ARG A 390 15.14 -20.79 7.13
CA ARG A 390 16.16 -21.06 6.10
C ARG A 390 17.51 -20.45 6.47
#